data_e62ae2d84a3a342cdce73a0ce4ee6c8f
#
_entry.id   e62ae2d84a3a342cdce73a0ce4ee6c8f
#
_cell.length_a   1.000
_cell.length_b   1.000
_cell.length_c   1.000
_cell.angle_alpha   90.00
_cell.angle_beta   90.00
_cell.angle_gamma   90.00
#
_symmetry.space_group_name_H-M   'P 1'
#
loop_
_entity.id
_entity.type
_entity.pdbx_description
1 polymer ?
#
loop_
_entity_poly.entity_id
_entity_poly.type
_entity_poly.pdbx_seq_one_letter_code
_entity_poly.pdbx_strand_id
1 'polypeptide(L)'
;MGIETLGGVFTKLIERNTTVPTKKSQVFSTAEDNQNAVTIRVFQGEREMAADNKLLGQFDLVGIPPAPRGTPQIEVTFDIDANGIVNVSAKDKSTGKEQQIKIQASGGLSDEEIDKMVKDAEANAETDKKKREEVDVKNQADSLVFQVEKNIKEHGDKISPEDKSKIEADLKDLKEALEKNEIETIKQKTQDLTQSSMKMGEAMYKDQQSSEAPGAEQPKQEDNTSETKSDDDVIDADYEEVDDDKKASGQ
;
A
#
# COMPACT_ATOMS: atom_id res chain seq x y z
N MET A 1 9.30 -0.73 16.42
CA MET A 1 10.24 -1.42 15.50
C MET A 1 9.63 -1.53 14.11
N GLY A 2 10.43 -1.49 13.07
CA GLY A 2 9.95 -1.54 11.70
C GLY A 2 11.09 -1.70 10.70
N ILE A 3 10.78 -1.48 9.44
CA ILE A 3 11.73 -1.58 8.32
C ILE A 3 11.80 -0.29 7.51
N GLU A 4 12.89 -0.13 6.77
CA GLU A 4 12.99 0.89 5.74
C GLU A 4 12.20 0.49 4.50
N THR A 5 11.44 1.42 3.96
CA THR A 5 10.69 1.28 2.71
C THR A 5 11.10 2.34 1.70
N LEU A 6 10.50 2.32 0.51
CA LEU A 6 10.86 3.18 -0.62
C LEU A 6 10.96 4.65 -0.21
N GLY A 7 12.08 5.30 -0.59
CA GLY A 7 12.37 6.69 -0.24
C GLY A 7 12.96 6.88 1.16
N GLY A 8 13.40 5.81 1.84
CA GLY A 8 14.01 5.87 3.17
C GLY A 8 12.99 6.10 4.29
N VAL A 9 11.72 5.82 4.05
CA VAL A 9 10.64 5.94 5.04
C VAL A 9 10.72 4.81 6.05
N PHE A 10 10.50 5.11 7.32
CA PHE A 10 10.40 4.12 8.39
C PHE A 10 8.96 3.62 8.53
N THR A 11 8.72 2.38 8.12
CA THR A 11 7.41 1.74 8.26
C THR A 11 7.38 0.89 9.53
N LYS A 12 6.59 1.32 10.52
CA LYS A 12 6.44 0.65 11.82
C LYS A 12 5.55 -0.57 11.69
N LEU A 13 6.03 -1.73 12.16
CA LEU A 13 5.25 -2.96 12.30
C LEU A 13 4.90 -3.24 13.77
N ILE A 14 5.84 -2.96 14.67
CA ILE A 14 5.63 -3.10 16.13
C ILE A 14 5.71 -1.71 16.75
N GLU A 15 4.64 -1.29 17.37
CA GLU A 15 4.57 0.00 18.05
C GLU A 15 5.27 -0.03 19.42
N ARG A 16 5.56 1.15 19.96
CA ARG A 16 6.07 1.30 21.32
C ARG A 16 5.04 0.75 22.32
N ASN A 17 5.54 0.16 23.41
CA ASN A 17 4.72 -0.42 24.49
C ASN A 17 3.84 -1.61 24.07
N THR A 18 4.13 -2.26 22.93
CA THR A 18 3.47 -3.51 22.58
C THR A 18 3.87 -4.60 23.56
N THR A 19 2.91 -5.30 24.12
CA THR A 19 3.14 -6.43 25.05
C THR A 19 3.80 -7.58 24.31
N VAL A 20 4.82 -8.20 24.92
CA VAL A 20 5.47 -9.40 24.43
C VAL A 20 5.00 -10.65 25.20
N PRO A 21 4.93 -11.84 24.56
CA PRO A 21 5.31 -12.11 23.18
C PRO A 21 4.34 -11.55 22.16
N THR A 22 4.83 -11.16 20.96
CA THR A 22 4.00 -10.63 19.90
C THR A 22 4.52 -11.00 18.52
N LYS A 23 3.60 -11.16 17.56
CA LYS A 23 3.91 -11.44 16.17
C LYS A 23 3.10 -10.54 15.25
N LYS A 24 3.76 -9.86 14.32
CA LYS A 24 3.12 -8.98 13.33
C LYS A 24 3.73 -9.22 11.96
N SER A 25 2.88 -9.26 10.94
CA SER A 25 3.29 -9.45 9.55
C SER A 25 2.67 -8.38 8.67
N GLN A 26 3.41 -7.95 7.65
CA GLN A 26 2.94 -7.04 6.61
C GLN A 26 3.53 -7.43 5.26
N VAL A 27 2.74 -7.30 4.19
CA VAL A 27 3.19 -7.59 2.83
C VAL A 27 3.72 -6.32 2.20
N PHE A 28 4.90 -6.44 1.61
CA PHE A 28 5.60 -5.40 0.84
C PHE A 28 5.83 -5.89 -0.59
N SER A 29 6.35 -5.01 -1.43
CA SER A 29 6.70 -5.35 -2.80
C SER A 29 8.05 -4.77 -3.21
N THR A 30 8.50 -5.09 -4.44
CA THR A 30 9.73 -4.54 -5.01
C THR A 30 9.55 -3.08 -5.43
N ALA A 31 10.61 -2.30 -5.30
CA ALA A 31 10.66 -0.89 -5.69
C ALA A 31 11.02 -0.70 -7.17
N GLU A 32 11.74 -1.67 -7.78
CA GLU A 32 12.26 -1.60 -9.14
C GLU A 32 11.83 -2.83 -9.95
N ASP A 33 11.83 -2.68 -11.28
CA ASP A 33 11.54 -3.77 -12.21
C ASP A 33 12.64 -4.82 -12.21
N ASN A 34 12.25 -6.08 -12.31
CA ASN A 34 13.15 -7.23 -12.39
C ASN A 34 14.15 -7.33 -11.21
N GLN A 35 13.75 -6.82 -10.05
CA GLN A 35 14.54 -6.89 -8.82
C GLN A 35 14.57 -8.35 -8.33
N ASN A 36 15.76 -8.95 -8.32
CA ASN A 36 15.96 -10.36 -7.94
C ASN A 36 16.32 -10.56 -6.46
N ALA A 37 16.54 -9.48 -5.73
CA ALA A 37 16.83 -9.45 -4.31
C ALA A 37 16.25 -8.20 -3.65
N VAL A 38 15.89 -8.30 -2.37
CA VAL A 38 15.45 -7.17 -1.54
C VAL A 38 16.21 -7.18 -0.24
N THR A 39 16.85 -6.06 0.09
CA THR A 39 17.50 -5.85 1.38
C THR A 39 16.48 -5.39 2.41
N ILE A 40 16.31 -6.15 3.47
CA ILE A 40 15.47 -5.80 4.60
C ILE A 40 16.34 -5.18 5.68
N ARG A 41 16.14 -3.89 5.95
CA ARG A 41 16.81 -3.15 7.02
C ARG A 41 15.86 -2.96 8.17
N VAL A 42 16.24 -3.42 9.34
CA VAL A 42 15.42 -3.40 10.55
C VAL A 42 15.87 -2.27 11.46
N PHE A 43 14.93 -1.41 11.85
CA PHE A 43 15.20 -0.25 12.69
C PHE A 43 14.35 -0.25 13.96
N GLN A 44 14.86 0.46 14.96
CA GLN A 44 14.14 0.78 16.21
C GLN A 44 14.17 2.30 16.42
N GLY A 45 13.01 2.88 16.70
CA GLY A 45 12.87 4.30 16.98
C GLY A 45 11.46 4.82 16.72
N GLU A 46 11.31 6.13 16.80
CA GLU A 46 10.03 6.83 16.67
C GLU A 46 10.01 7.89 15.57
N ARG A 47 11.14 8.11 14.87
CA ARG A 47 11.27 9.07 13.76
C ARG A 47 10.64 8.50 12.49
N GLU A 48 10.15 9.38 11.62
CA GLU A 48 9.47 8.98 10.37
C GLU A 48 10.43 8.50 9.28
N MET A 49 11.70 8.96 9.31
CA MET A 49 12.71 8.53 8.34
C MET A 49 13.61 7.45 8.96
N ALA A 50 13.91 6.40 8.18
CA ALA A 50 14.73 5.27 8.65
C ALA A 50 16.11 5.72 9.12
N ALA A 51 16.77 6.65 8.40
CA ALA A 51 18.08 7.15 8.73
C ALA A 51 18.19 7.83 10.10
N ASP A 52 17.06 8.34 10.62
CA ASP A 52 16.98 9.00 11.92
C ASP A 52 16.69 8.04 13.08
N ASN A 53 16.60 6.73 12.80
CA ASN A 53 16.36 5.67 13.76
C ASN A 53 17.59 4.76 13.94
N LYS A 54 17.61 3.92 14.97
CA LYS A 54 18.70 2.98 15.25
C LYS A 54 18.57 1.75 14.35
N LEU A 55 19.56 1.49 13.50
CA LEU A 55 19.65 0.25 12.74
C LEU A 55 19.96 -0.91 13.69
N LEU A 56 19.11 -1.93 13.70
CA LEU A 56 19.29 -3.17 14.48
C LEU A 56 19.98 -4.25 13.69
N GLY A 57 19.77 -4.30 12.39
CA GLY A 57 20.37 -5.27 11.49
C GLY A 57 19.78 -5.22 10.10
N GLN A 58 20.40 -5.99 9.20
CA GLN A 58 19.92 -6.12 7.83
C GLN A 58 20.18 -7.52 7.29
N PHE A 59 19.38 -7.94 6.31
CA PHE A 59 19.57 -9.19 5.58
C PHE A 59 18.93 -9.09 4.18
N ASP A 60 19.37 -9.98 3.28
CA ASP A 60 18.91 -9.97 1.90
C ASP A 60 18.01 -11.18 1.62
N LEU A 61 16.83 -10.94 1.10
CA LEU A 61 16.00 -11.97 0.50
C LEU A 61 16.35 -12.06 -1.00
N VAL A 62 16.99 -13.15 -1.38
CA VAL A 62 17.48 -13.37 -2.75
C VAL A 62 16.67 -14.40 -3.51
N GLY A 63 16.74 -14.33 -4.84
CA GLY A 63 16.11 -15.29 -5.74
C GLY A 63 14.61 -15.05 -5.93
N ILE A 64 14.19 -13.80 -5.87
CA ILE A 64 12.88 -13.34 -6.29
C ILE A 64 12.83 -13.45 -7.82
N PRO A 65 11.77 -14.03 -8.43
CA PRO A 65 11.66 -14.08 -9.88
C PRO A 65 11.56 -12.68 -10.48
N PRO A 66 12.20 -12.43 -11.65
CA PRO A 66 12.05 -11.17 -12.35
C PRO A 66 10.57 -10.87 -12.64
N ALA A 67 10.11 -9.72 -12.20
CA ALA A 67 8.75 -9.26 -12.40
C ALA A 67 8.71 -7.72 -12.39
N PRO A 68 7.66 -7.09 -12.94
CA PRO A 68 7.45 -5.66 -12.80
C PRO A 68 7.39 -5.26 -11.31
N ARG A 69 7.87 -4.07 -10.99
CA ARG A 69 7.79 -3.51 -9.62
C ARG A 69 6.34 -3.53 -9.12
N GLY A 70 6.16 -3.74 -7.83
CA GLY A 70 4.84 -3.85 -7.23
C GLY A 70 4.15 -5.21 -7.39
N THR A 71 4.68 -6.13 -8.23
CA THR A 71 4.08 -7.46 -8.47
C THR A 71 4.51 -8.49 -7.41
N PRO A 72 5.81 -8.64 -7.05
CA PRO A 72 6.22 -9.58 -6.02
C PRO A 72 5.59 -9.26 -4.68
N GLN A 73 5.18 -10.30 -3.93
CA GLN A 73 4.62 -10.16 -2.60
C GLN A 73 5.60 -10.71 -1.56
N ILE A 74 6.20 -9.82 -0.79
CA ILE A 74 7.19 -10.16 0.23
C ILE A 74 6.56 -9.92 1.60
N GLU A 75 6.26 -11.00 2.31
CA GLU A 75 5.74 -10.94 3.67
C GLU A 75 6.89 -10.78 4.66
N VAL A 76 6.94 -9.65 5.34
CA VAL A 76 7.89 -9.40 6.43
C VAL A 76 7.18 -9.64 7.75
N THR A 77 7.77 -10.52 8.58
CA THR A 77 7.21 -10.90 9.88
C THR A 77 8.20 -10.56 10.99
N PHE A 78 7.72 -9.85 12.00
CA PHE A 78 8.38 -9.61 13.26
C PHE A 78 7.79 -10.56 14.30
N ASP A 79 8.62 -11.38 14.92
CA ASP A 79 8.25 -12.33 15.96
C ASP A 79 9.14 -12.06 17.19
N ILE A 80 8.55 -11.54 18.27
CA ILE A 80 9.23 -11.18 19.51
C ILE A 80 8.79 -12.16 20.57
N ASP A 81 9.74 -12.94 21.10
CA ASP A 81 9.48 -13.92 22.14
C ASP A 81 9.32 -13.27 23.55
N ALA A 82 8.98 -14.08 24.55
CA ALA A 82 8.83 -13.63 25.94
C ALA A 82 10.14 -13.10 26.58
N ASN A 83 11.29 -13.42 26.00
CA ASN A 83 12.60 -12.96 26.46
C ASN A 83 13.03 -11.68 25.72
N GLY A 84 12.19 -11.12 24.83
CA GLY A 84 12.50 -9.95 24.04
C GLY A 84 13.44 -10.21 22.85
N ILE A 85 13.66 -11.46 22.48
CA ILE A 85 14.43 -11.81 21.28
C ILE A 85 13.55 -11.52 20.05
N VAL A 86 14.06 -10.73 19.13
CA VAL A 86 13.35 -10.35 17.90
C VAL A 86 13.86 -11.21 16.75
N ASN A 87 12.97 -12.00 16.17
CA ASN A 87 13.20 -12.70 14.90
C ASN A 87 12.48 -11.93 13.80
N VAL A 88 13.19 -11.49 12.77
CA VAL A 88 12.60 -10.85 11.59
C VAL A 88 12.83 -11.75 10.41
N SER A 89 11.75 -12.17 9.76
CA SER A 89 11.81 -12.97 8.53
C SER A 89 11.16 -12.23 7.37
N ALA A 90 11.65 -12.50 6.17
CA ALA A 90 11.07 -12.05 4.92
C ALA A 90 10.85 -13.25 4.00
N LYS A 91 9.63 -13.41 3.50
CA LYS A 91 9.21 -14.53 2.67
C LYS A 91 8.58 -14.05 1.38
N ASP A 92 9.11 -14.50 0.25
CA ASP A 92 8.44 -14.35 -1.04
C ASP A 92 7.27 -15.35 -1.13
N LYS A 93 6.05 -14.82 -1.22
CA LYS A 93 4.82 -15.64 -1.25
C LYS A 93 4.69 -16.48 -2.52
N SER A 94 5.33 -16.09 -3.61
CA SER A 94 5.27 -16.79 -4.88
C SER A 94 6.19 -18.02 -4.93
N THR A 95 7.41 -17.89 -4.43
CA THR A 95 8.43 -18.96 -4.46
C THR A 95 8.52 -19.73 -3.15
N GLY A 96 8.00 -19.16 -2.05
CA GLY A 96 8.16 -19.69 -0.71
C GLY A 96 9.56 -19.51 -0.13
N LYS A 97 10.48 -18.84 -0.84
CA LYS A 97 11.81 -18.53 -0.33
C LYS A 97 11.72 -17.59 0.86
N GLU A 98 12.49 -17.91 1.90
CA GLU A 98 12.48 -17.17 3.16
C GLU A 98 13.91 -16.94 3.63
N GLN A 99 14.15 -15.79 4.21
CA GLN A 99 15.37 -15.42 4.94
C GLN A 99 14.99 -14.75 6.25
N GLN A 100 15.86 -14.89 7.26
CA GLN A 100 15.59 -14.32 8.57
C GLN A 100 16.86 -13.82 9.24
N ILE A 101 16.68 -12.88 10.17
CA ILE A 101 17.70 -12.42 11.10
C ILE A 101 17.17 -12.54 12.53
N LYS A 102 18.07 -12.92 13.44
CA LYS A 102 17.79 -12.95 14.87
C LYS A 102 18.53 -11.80 15.55
N ILE A 103 17.78 -10.91 16.19
CA ILE A 103 18.30 -9.76 16.90
C ILE A 103 18.13 -10.02 18.40
N GLN A 104 19.26 -10.05 19.13
CA GLN A 104 19.25 -10.31 20.56
C GLN A 104 18.86 -9.06 21.34
N ALA A 105 18.13 -9.22 22.43
CA ALA A 105 17.72 -8.13 23.33
C ALA A 105 18.92 -7.38 23.96
N SER A 106 20.10 -8.01 24.04
CA SER A 106 21.33 -7.40 24.56
C SER A 106 21.89 -6.24 23.73
N GLY A 107 21.37 -6.03 22.50
CA GLY A 107 21.65 -4.86 21.68
C GLY A 107 20.61 -3.73 21.85
N GLY A 108 19.70 -3.85 22.81
CA GLY A 108 18.64 -2.87 23.08
C GLY A 108 19.19 -1.51 23.52
N LEU A 109 18.30 -0.53 23.46
CA LEU A 109 18.55 0.81 23.95
C LEU A 109 18.50 0.83 25.49
N SER A 110 19.37 1.62 26.14
CA SER A 110 19.20 1.95 27.56
C SER A 110 17.97 2.86 27.76
N ASP A 111 17.44 2.93 28.96
CA ASP A 111 16.31 3.79 29.29
C ASP A 111 16.59 5.27 28.94
N GLU A 112 17.84 5.74 29.17
CA GLU A 112 18.25 7.09 28.80
C GLU A 112 18.26 7.32 27.27
N GLU A 113 18.69 6.32 26.49
CA GLU A 113 18.66 6.37 25.03
C GLU A 113 17.22 6.35 24.51
N ILE A 114 16.33 5.57 25.12
CA ILE A 114 14.90 5.55 24.78
C ILE A 114 14.27 6.91 25.03
N ASP A 115 14.47 7.50 26.21
CA ASP A 115 13.94 8.82 26.57
C ASP A 115 14.46 9.91 25.62
N LYS A 116 15.74 9.85 25.27
CA LYS A 116 16.32 10.77 24.29
C LYS A 116 15.66 10.62 22.93
N MET A 117 15.53 9.41 22.42
CA MET A 117 14.90 9.16 21.12
C MET A 117 13.44 9.60 21.06
N VAL A 118 12.69 9.44 22.15
CA VAL A 118 11.31 9.91 22.25
C VAL A 118 11.26 11.44 22.20
N LYS A 119 12.08 12.14 22.99
CA LYS A 119 12.16 13.60 22.97
C LYS A 119 12.61 14.15 21.62
N ASP A 120 13.59 13.51 21.00
CA ASP A 120 14.08 13.89 19.67
C ASP A 120 12.98 13.69 18.61
N ALA A 121 12.16 12.62 18.72
CA ALA A 121 11.04 12.40 17.83
C ALA A 121 9.93 13.45 18.01
N GLU A 122 9.58 13.80 19.26
CA GLU A 122 8.62 14.84 19.56
C GLU A 122 9.08 16.22 19.07
N ALA A 123 10.35 16.57 19.30
CA ALA A 123 10.93 17.84 18.88
C ALA A 123 10.97 17.99 17.35
N ASN A 124 11.10 16.91 16.60
CA ASN A 124 11.20 16.93 15.15
C ASN A 124 9.93 16.48 14.42
N ALA A 125 8.82 16.21 15.15
CA ALA A 125 7.61 15.61 14.61
C ALA A 125 7.05 16.32 13.36
N GLU A 126 6.98 17.67 13.39
CA GLU A 126 6.49 18.45 12.25
C GLU A 126 7.45 18.39 11.04
N THR A 127 8.75 18.46 11.29
CA THR A 127 9.76 18.40 10.24
C THR A 127 9.80 17.03 9.60
N ASP A 128 9.71 15.98 10.41
CA ASP A 128 9.70 14.61 9.94
C ASP A 128 8.44 14.29 9.15
N LYS A 129 7.29 14.76 9.61
CA LYS A 129 6.02 14.64 8.89
C LYS A 129 6.10 15.28 7.51
N LYS A 130 6.66 16.49 7.40
CA LYS A 130 6.86 17.15 6.11
C LYS A 130 7.77 16.35 5.19
N LYS A 131 8.92 15.88 5.70
CA LYS A 131 9.84 15.04 4.92
C LYS A 131 9.18 13.77 4.41
N ARG A 132 8.39 13.11 5.25
CA ARG A 132 7.63 11.93 4.87
C ARG A 132 6.59 12.25 3.80
N GLU A 133 5.81 13.30 3.98
CA GLU A 133 4.82 13.75 2.99
C GLU A 133 5.48 14.05 1.63
N GLU A 134 6.65 14.69 1.62
CA GLU A 134 7.40 14.93 0.39
C GLU A 134 7.83 13.63 -0.30
N VAL A 135 8.30 12.63 0.47
CA VAL A 135 8.68 11.33 -0.06
C VAL A 135 7.45 10.56 -0.56
N ASP A 136 6.36 10.58 0.20
CA ASP A 136 5.11 9.91 -0.19
C ASP A 136 4.55 10.49 -1.50
N VAL A 137 4.58 11.82 -1.67
CA VAL A 137 4.19 12.50 -2.91
C VAL A 137 5.05 12.06 -4.10
N LYS A 138 6.37 11.99 -3.93
CA LYS A 138 7.28 11.52 -4.98
C LYS A 138 7.02 10.06 -5.34
N ASN A 139 6.87 9.19 -4.34
CA ASN A 139 6.61 7.77 -4.55
C ASN A 139 5.27 7.53 -5.27
N GLN A 140 4.24 8.30 -4.93
CA GLN A 140 2.94 8.24 -5.62
C GLN A 140 3.07 8.71 -7.08
N ALA A 141 3.77 9.82 -7.32
CA ALA A 141 4.01 10.34 -8.65
C ALA A 141 4.79 9.34 -9.53
N ASP A 142 5.87 8.76 -9.01
CA ASP A 142 6.65 7.73 -9.69
C ASP A 142 5.83 6.48 -10.01
N SER A 143 4.98 6.06 -9.08
CA SER A 143 4.08 4.92 -9.30
C SER A 143 3.06 5.20 -10.39
N LEU A 144 2.49 6.41 -10.41
CA LEU A 144 1.55 6.84 -11.44
C LEU A 144 2.22 6.91 -12.82
N VAL A 145 3.41 7.51 -12.91
CA VAL A 145 4.21 7.56 -14.15
C VAL A 145 4.39 6.15 -14.71
N PHE A 146 4.83 5.21 -13.87
CA PHE A 146 5.03 3.83 -14.29
C PHE A 146 3.75 3.15 -14.78
N GLN A 147 2.64 3.32 -14.06
CA GLN A 147 1.35 2.73 -14.44
C GLN A 147 0.85 3.30 -15.76
N VAL A 148 0.94 4.61 -15.94
CA VAL A 148 0.48 5.27 -17.18
C VAL A 148 1.36 4.86 -18.37
N GLU A 149 2.69 4.81 -18.22
CA GLU A 149 3.58 4.32 -19.27
C GLU A 149 3.29 2.90 -19.70
N LYS A 150 3.07 2.02 -18.71
CA LYS A 150 2.70 0.63 -18.96
C LYS A 150 1.37 0.55 -19.70
N ASN A 151 0.36 1.29 -19.27
CA ASN A 151 -0.95 1.31 -19.90
C ASN A 151 -0.90 1.86 -21.33
N ILE A 152 -0.13 2.92 -21.60
CA ILE A 152 0.09 3.44 -22.95
C ILE A 152 0.75 2.40 -23.84
N LYS A 153 1.73 1.66 -23.31
CA LYS A 153 2.45 0.62 -24.07
C LYS A 153 1.56 -0.59 -24.40
N GLU A 154 0.70 -0.99 -23.46
CA GLU A 154 -0.15 -2.18 -23.62
C GLU A 154 -1.45 -1.88 -24.38
N HIS A 155 -1.99 -0.67 -24.25
CA HIS A 155 -3.33 -0.31 -24.72
C HIS A 155 -3.40 1.02 -25.50
N GLY A 156 -2.25 1.58 -25.86
CA GLY A 156 -2.18 2.88 -26.54
C GLY A 156 -2.90 2.95 -27.89
N ASP A 157 -3.11 1.80 -28.54
CA ASP A 157 -3.84 1.71 -29.82
C ASP A 157 -5.37 1.89 -29.65
N LYS A 158 -5.87 1.75 -28.41
CA LYS A 158 -7.29 1.87 -28.07
C LYS A 158 -7.68 3.27 -27.60
N ILE A 159 -6.71 4.15 -27.46
CA ILE A 159 -6.90 5.53 -26.99
C ILE A 159 -6.98 6.45 -28.19
N SER A 160 -7.84 7.47 -28.12
CA SER A 160 -7.89 8.48 -29.17
C SER A 160 -6.53 9.19 -29.30
N PRO A 161 -6.08 9.56 -30.53
CA PRO A 161 -4.82 10.26 -30.73
C PRO A 161 -4.69 11.56 -29.91
N GLU A 162 -5.80 12.26 -29.71
CA GLU A 162 -5.84 13.49 -28.90
C GLU A 162 -5.61 13.20 -27.40
N ASP A 163 -6.32 12.21 -26.85
CA ASP A 163 -6.16 11.83 -25.43
C ASP A 163 -4.77 11.26 -25.17
N LYS A 164 -4.24 10.43 -26.07
CA LYS A 164 -2.88 9.91 -25.99
C LYS A 164 -1.84 11.03 -25.96
N SER A 165 -1.94 12.00 -26.88
CA SER A 165 -1.03 13.14 -26.92
C SER A 165 -1.09 13.98 -25.63
N LYS A 166 -2.30 14.16 -25.07
CA LYS A 166 -2.47 14.86 -23.78
C LYS A 166 -1.84 14.11 -22.63
N ILE A 167 -2.08 12.79 -22.53
CA ILE A 167 -1.51 11.96 -21.45
C ILE A 167 0.01 11.94 -21.55
N GLU A 168 0.59 11.83 -22.76
CA GLU A 168 2.03 11.87 -22.97
C GLU A 168 2.65 13.23 -22.58
N ALA A 169 1.94 14.34 -22.83
CA ALA A 169 2.39 15.66 -22.39
C ALA A 169 2.36 15.80 -20.87
N ASP A 170 1.24 15.41 -20.22
CA ASP A 170 1.10 15.45 -18.75
C ASP A 170 2.14 14.54 -18.07
N LEU A 171 2.42 13.38 -18.66
CA LEU A 171 3.44 12.44 -18.20
C LEU A 171 4.85 13.04 -18.28
N LYS A 172 5.17 13.73 -19.37
CA LYS A 172 6.45 14.42 -19.54
C LYS A 172 6.60 15.53 -18.48
N ASP A 173 5.57 16.35 -18.32
CA ASP A 173 5.56 17.44 -17.33
C ASP A 173 5.77 16.92 -15.91
N LEU A 174 5.12 15.80 -15.53
CA LEU A 174 5.31 15.20 -14.22
C LEU A 174 6.72 14.67 -14.01
N LYS A 175 7.33 14.03 -15.03
CA LYS A 175 8.72 13.58 -14.96
C LYS A 175 9.69 14.74 -14.78
N GLU A 176 9.50 15.84 -15.51
CA GLU A 176 10.33 17.03 -15.33
C GLU A 176 10.19 17.65 -13.94
N ALA A 177 8.99 17.65 -13.35
CA ALA A 177 8.76 18.10 -11.99
C ALA A 177 9.45 17.21 -10.95
N LEU A 178 9.43 15.88 -11.16
CA LEU A 178 10.14 14.90 -10.32
C LEU A 178 11.66 15.11 -10.34
N GLU A 179 12.25 15.34 -11.52
CA GLU A 179 13.68 15.64 -11.68
C GLU A 179 14.08 16.93 -10.94
N LYS A 180 13.25 17.97 -10.98
CA LYS A 180 13.47 19.25 -10.30
C LYS A 180 13.19 19.20 -8.79
N ASN A 181 12.56 18.13 -8.30
CA ASN A 181 12.14 17.98 -6.90
C ASN A 181 11.19 19.09 -6.38
N GLU A 182 10.34 19.64 -7.23
CA GLU A 182 9.39 20.70 -6.91
C GLU A 182 8.08 20.10 -6.39
N ILE A 183 7.96 19.91 -5.07
CA ILE A 183 6.86 19.15 -4.44
C ILE A 183 5.47 19.65 -4.82
N GLU A 184 5.24 20.97 -4.80
CA GLU A 184 3.94 21.54 -5.16
C GLU A 184 3.60 21.33 -6.64
N THR A 185 4.60 21.46 -7.52
CA THR A 185 4.46 21.17 -8.95
C THR A 185 4.19 19.69 -9.18
N ILE A 186 4.88 18.78 -8.44
CA ILE A 186 4.65 17.34 -8.48
C ILE A 186 3.20 17.01 -8.11
N LYS A 187 2.68 17.57 -7.01
CA LYS A 187 1.29 17.35 -6.57
C LYS A 187 0.30 17.75 -7.66
N GLN A 188 0.47 18.94 -8.24
CA GLN A 188 -0.41 19.44 -9.29
C GLN A 188 -0.33 18.58 -10.54
N LYS A 189 0.89 18.27 -11.03
CA LYS A 189 1.06 17.44 -12.23
C LYS A 189 0.61 15.99 -12.04
N THR A 190 0.67 15.47 -10.82
CA THR A 190 0.09 14.16 -10.46
C THR A 190 -1.43 14.20 -10.62
N GLN A 191 -2.10 15.28 -10.19
CA GLN A 191 -3.54 15.44 -10.38
C GLN A 191 -3.91 15.57 -11.86
N ASP A 192 -3.17 16.38 -12.63
CA ASP A 192 -3.38 16.57 -14.06
C ASP A 192 -3.28 15.23 -14.81
N LEU A 193 -2.20 14.45 -14.55
CA LEU A 193 -1.98 13.13 -15.15
C LEU A 193 -3.04 12.11 -14.71
N THR A 194 -3.47 12.15 -13.45
CA THR A 194 -4.57 11.30 -12.96
C THR A 194 -5.85 11.58 -13.73
N GLN A 195 -6.18 12.86 -13.91
CA GLN A 195 -7.39 13.25 -14.61
C GLN A 195 -7.36 12.87 -16.11
N SER A 196 -6.24 13.06 -16.78
CA SER A 196 -6.10 12.66 -18.18
C SER A 196 -6.09 11.13 -18.35
N SER A 197 -5.52 10.39 -17.40
CA SER A 197 -5.50 8.91 -17.42
C SER A 197 -6.87 8.28 -17.12
N MET A 198 -7.77 8.94 -16.40
CA MET A 198 -9.16 8.46 -16.21
C MET A 198 -9.88 8.28 -17.53
N LYS A 199 -9.70 9.18 -18.50
CA LYS A 199 -10.28 9.07 -19.85
C LYS A 199 -9.78 7.84 -20.59
N MET A 200 -8.54 7.43 -20.36
CA MET A 200 -7.99 6.19 -20.89
C MET A 200 -8.75 4.97 -20.33
N GLY A 201 -9.02 4.96 -19.04
CA GLY A 201 -9.81 3.90 -18.38
C GLY A 201 -11.24 3.81 -18.96
N GLU A 202 -11.90 4.94 -19.19
CA GLU A 202 -13.24 4.97 -19.79
C GLU A 202 -13.23 4.45 -21.24
N ALA A 203 -12.21 4.79 -22.03
CA ALA A 203 -12.08 4.32 -23.40
C ALA A 203 -11.87 2.79 -23.44
N MET A 204 -11.04 2.25 -22.54
CA MET A 204 -10.80 0.81 -22.40
C MET A 204 -12.05 0.05 -21.98
N TYR A 205 -12.86 0.63 -21.08
CA TYR A 205 -14.10 0.01 -20.61
C TYR A 205 -15.17 -0.06 -21.71
N LYS A 206 -15.29 0.99 -22.53
CA LYS A 206 -16.20 1.02 -23.68
C LYS A 206 -15.83 -0.01 -24.75
N ASP A 207 -14.55 -0.23 -24.97
CA ASP A 207 -14.06 -1.20 -25.96
C ASP A 207 -14.29 -2.65 -25.51
N GLN A 208 -14.19 -2.94 -24.21
CA GLN A 208 -14.55 -4.25 -23.66
C GLN A 208 -16.04 -4.55 -23.77
N GLN A 209 -16.90 -3.57 -23.52
CA GLN A 209 -18.36 -3.76 -23.69
C GLN A 209 -18.78 -3.92 -25.16
N SER A 210 -18.05 -3.31 -26.10
CA SER A 210 -18.32 -3.46 -27.52
C SER A 210 -17.82 -4.79 -28.09
N SER A 211 -16.86 -5.45 -27.44
CA SER A 211 -16.31 -6.73 -27.88
C SER A 211 -17.04 -7.96 -27.28
N GLU A 212 -17.92 -7.79 -26.30
CA GLU A 212 -18.72 -8.88 -25.68
C GLU A 212 -20.14 -9.01 -26.26
N ALA A 213 -20.50 -8.29 -27.31
CA ALA A 213 -21.79 -8.49 -27.96
C ALA A 213 -21.67 -9.09 -29.36
N PRO A 214 -21.76 -10.45 -29.48
CA PRO A 214 -22.56 -11.01 -30.55
C PRO A 214 -23.51 -12.08 -30.00
N GLY A 215 -24.80 -11.80 -30.09
CA GLY A 215 -25.82 -12.83 -30.12
C GLY A 215 -26.61 -13.08 -28.84
N ALA A 216 -27.57 -12.21 -28.56
CA ALA A 216 -28.78 -12.62 -27.87
C ALA A 216 -29.96 -12.04 -28.64
N GLU A 217 -30.67 -12.93 -29.30
CA GLU A 217 -31.95 -12.72 -29.96
C GLU A 217 -32.94 -11.99 -29.04
N GLN A 218 -33.56 -10.98 -29.56
CA GLN A 218 -34.73 -10.31 -28.95
C GLN A 218 -35.90 -11.30 -28.83
N PRO A 219 -36.50 -11.48 -27.66
CA PRO A 219 -37.87 -11.95 -27.61
C PRO A 219 -38.81 -10.74 -27.82
N LYS A 220 -39.74 -10.95 -28.76
CA LYS A 220 -40.82 -10.04 -29.11
C LYS A 220 -41.63 -9.58 -27.89
N GLN A 221 -41.86 -8.29 -27.82
CA GLN A 221 -42.90 -7.69 -26.97
C GLN A 221 -44.27 -8.30 -27.31
N GLU A 222 -44.93 -8.88 -26.33
CA GLU A 222 -46.37 -8.95 -26.25
C GLU A 222 -46.88 -7.94 -25.25
N ASP A 223 -47.67 -7.03 -25.79
CA ASP A 223 -48.43 -6.00 -25.14
C ASP A 223 -49.46 -6.60 -24.17
N ASN A 224 -49.40 -6.21 -22.89
CA ASN A 224 -50.60 -6.32 -22.07
C ASN A 224 -50.60 -5.22 -20.98
N THR A 225 -51.44 -4.27 -21.26
CA THR A 225 -51.90 -3.21 -20.34
C THR A 225 -52.67 -3.83 -19.18
N SER A 226 -52.29 -3.49 -17.93
CA SER A 226 -53.30 -3.13 -16.91
C SER A 226 -52.67 -2.57 -15.65
N GLU A 227 -53.29 -1.55 -15.22
CA GLU A 227 -53.18 -0.60 -14.12
C GLU A 227 -52.91 -1.12 -12.71
N THR A 228 -52.29 -0.20 -11.96
CA THR A 228 -52.51 0.19 -10.55
C THR A 228 -52.06 -0.70 -9.42
N LYS A 229 -51.22 -0.20 -8.63
CA LYS A 229 -51.28 0.35 -7.25
C LYS A 229 -49.97 0.21 -6.46
N SER A 230 -49.62 1.33 -5.89
CA SER A 230 -48.72 1.51 -4.76
C SER A 230 -48.91 0.51 -3.62
N ASP A 231 -47.81 0.03 -3.07
CA ASP A 231 -47.69 -0.08 -1.62
C ASP A 231 -46.21 -0.17 -1.20
N ASP A 232 -45.88 0.70 -0.26
CA ASP A 232 -44.68 0.73 0.57
C ASP A 232 -44.58 -0.61 1.33
N ASP A 233 -43.42 -1.25 1.29
CA ASP A 233 -43.07 -2.23 2.32
C ASP A 233 -41.64 -1.98 2.80
N VAL A 234 -41.62 -1.28 3.92
CA VAL A 234 -40.47 -1.13 4.80
C VAL A 234 -40.30 -2.44 5.57
N ILE A 235 -39.23 -3.17 5.34
CA ILE A 235 -38.88 -4.35 6.15
C ILE A 235 -38.09 -3.85 7.36
N ASP A 236 -38.78 -3.82 8.50
CA ASP A 236 -38.24 -3.62 9.84
C ASP A 236 -37.49 -4.90 10.25
N ALA A 237 -36.21 -4.79 10.54
CA ALA A 237 -35.42 -5.90 11.07
C ALA A 237 -35.49 -5.84 12.61
N ASP A 238 -36.25 -6.76 13.17
CA ASP A 238 -36.35 -7.03 14.59
C ASP A 238 -35.00 -7.52 15.13
N TYR A 239 -34.45 -6.78 16.09
CA TYR A 239 -33.27 -7.12 16.85
C TYR A 239 -33.75 -7.71 18.20
N GLU A 240 -33.57 -8.99 18.40
CA GLU A 240 -33.88 -9.67 19.67
C GLU A 240 -32.66 -9.62 20.60
N GLU A 241 -32.78 -8.84 21.66
CA GLU A 241 -31.82 -8.71 22.76
C GLU A 241 -32.03 -9.92 23.71
N VAL A 242 -31.02 -10.79 23.82
CA VAL A 242 -31.03 -11.91 24.76
C VAL A 242 -30.41 -11.48 26.09
N ASP A 243 -31.24 -11.23 27.05
CA ASP A 243 -30.92 -11.02 28.45
C ASP A 243 -30.52 -12.36 29.10
N ASP A 244 -29.25 -12.49 29.50
CA ASP A 244 -28.75 -13.65 30.26
C ASP A 244 -28.54 -13.25 31.73
N ASP A 245 -29.61 -13.24 32.48
CA ASP A 245 -29.58 -13.16 33.91
C ASP A 245 -30.47 -14.29 34.48
N LYS A 246 -29.84 -15.35 35.03
CA LYS A 246 -30.31 -16.02 36.27
C LYS A 246 -29.47 -17.22 36.74
N LYS A 247 -28.81 -16.98 37.88
CA LYS A 247 -28.81 -17.76 39.15
C LYS A 247 -28.03 -19.08 39.18
N ALA A 248 -26.93 -19.11 39.88
CA ALA A 248 -26.73 -19.25 41.33
C ALA A 248 -27.60 -20.32 42.01
N SER A 249 -26.87 -21.20 42.65
CA SER A 249 -27.14 -22.00 43.84
C SER A 249 -27.35 -23.48 43.68
N GLY A 250 -26.51 -24.21 44.38
CA GLY A 250 -26.92 -25.46 44.97
C GLY A 250 -25.90 -26.63 44.95
N GLN A 251 -25.20 -26.74 46.03
CA GLN A 251 -24.55 -27.87 46.71
C GLN A 251 -23.08 -28.11 46.35
#